data_4d53de49a0d21fc73a9ce7feb59a077a
#
_entry.id   4d53de49a0d21fc73a9ce7feb59a077a
#
_cell.length_a   1.000
_cell.length_b   1.000
_cell.length_c   1.000
_cell.angle_alpha   90.00
_cell.angle_beta   90.00
_cell.angle_gamma   90.00
#
_symmetry.space_group_name_H-M   'P 1'
#
loop_
_entity.id
_entity.type
_entity.pdbx_description
1 polymer ?
#
loop_
_entity_poly.entity_id
_entity_poly.type
_entity_poly.pdbx_seq_one_letter_code
_entity_poly.pdbx_strand_id
1 'polypeptide(L)'
;MMHDPMRVEQALSHARALLQANLTPYGVLAAGRTPAAEARRYTRIFGRDAAICALGMLVSGDPTLCSGARNGLLTLARYQAANGQIPKYVDAERGQADFWYLGCIDATLWWLIAVKLFSRLSGDARIEEELAEPSRKALTWLGCQEHPQICLVRQDEASDWADIMPRSGFVLYSNALWYYVKCLYGLPHREATKFHFNHLFYPFSNDVPDYRRLRLLRHYVRNRAKRSELYLSFVNFSFWGAEGDVFGNILAILMGLADDGPANRIAHVLEQASASSPYPMVTVLEPIAAKDPLWRAYMGRHRQNLAWQYHNGGVWPFIGGFWVMALCALGKRKSAMTELQRLASANAVGNWGFVEWFHGRTGEARGMTGQSWNAAMFLLAHYALEHRVF
;
A
#
# COMPACT_ATOMS: atom_id res chain seq x y z
N MET A 1 -12.54 11.43 -22.00
CA MET A 1 -12.15 12.74 -21.40
C MET A 1 -11.04 13.33 -22.26
N MET A 2 -11.13 14.63 -22.61
CA MET A 2 -10.05 15.31 -23.31
C MET A 2 -8.82 15.39 -22.44
N HIS A 3 -7.65 15.23 -23.03
CA HIS A 3 -6.34 15.36 -22.39
C HIS A 3 -6.21 16.78 -21.83
N ASP A 4 -6.17 16.96 -20.51
CA ASP A 4 -6.00 18.25 -19.84
C ASP A 4 -4.64 18.33 -19.12
N PRO A 5 -3.56 18.72 -19.85
CA PRO A 5 -2.22 18.84 -19.27
C PRO A 5 -2.16 19.89 -18.15
N MET A 6 -2.96 20.96 -18.25
CA MET A 6 -2.98 22.02 -17.24
C MET A 6 -3.43 21.48 -15.86
N ARG A 7 -4.36 20.53 -15.83
CA ARG A 7 -4.82 19.94 -14.58
C ARG A 7 -3.72 19.09 -13.89
N VAL A 8 -2.90 18.40 -14.66
CA VAL A 8 -1.76 17.64 -14.13
C VAL A 8 -0.74 18.60 -13.51
N GLU A 9 -0.39 19.69 -14.18
CA GLU A 9 0.53 20.71 -13.65
C GLU A 9 -0.02 21.38 -12.38
N GLN A 10 -1.29 21.71 -12.35
CA GLN A 10 -1.96 22.21 -11.14
C GLN A 10 -1.89 21.18 -10.01
N ALA A 11 -2.16 19.91 -10.29
CA ALA A 11 -2.07 18.84 -9.31
C ALA A 11 -0.66 18.69 -8.72
N LEU A 12 0.40 18.80 -9.55
CA LEU A 12 1.79 18.79 -9.09
C LEU A 12 2.10 19.96 -8.15
N SER A 13 1.65 21.16 -8.50
CA SER A 13 1.84 22.36 -7.68
C SER A 13 1.11 22.23 -6.34
N HIS A 14 -0.16 21.85 -6.35
CA HIS A 14 -0.95 21.67 -5.13
C HIS A 14 -0.45 20.51 -4.27
N ALA A 15 0.05 19.42 -4.87
CA ALA A 15 0.64 18.31 -4.14
C ALA A 15 1.90 18.73 -3.36
N ARG A 16 2.81 19.52 -3.99
CA ARG A 16 3.98 20.07 -3.30
C ARG A 16 3.57 21.00 -2.16
N ALA A 17 2.64 21.93 -2.43
CA ALA A 17 2.15 22.88 -1.42
C ALA A 17 1.51 22.17 -0.21
N LEU A 18 0.70 21.13 -0.45
CA LEU A 18 0.10 20.35 0.62
C LEU A 18 1.15 19.62 1.46
N LEU A 19 2.11 18.98 0.83
CA LEU A 19 3.19 18.29 1.55
C LEU A 19 4.02 19.26 2.40
N GLN A 20 4.34 20.45 1.86
CA GLN A 20 5.02 21.51 2.62
C GLN A 20 4.17 21.97 3.83
N ALA A 21 2.86 22.19 3.65
CA ALA A 21 1.95 22.57 4.73
C ALA A 21 1.83 21.50 5.83
N ASN A 22 1.96 20.24 5.48
CA ASN A 22 1.89 19.11 6.41
C ASN A 22 3.24 18.73 7.03
N LEU A 23 4.33 19.41 6.67
CA LEU A 23 5.64 19.16 7.27
C LEU A 23 5.71 19.62 8.71
N THR A 24 6.46 18.84 9.49
CA THR A 24 6.92 19.18 10.84
C THR A 24 8.42 18.93 10.94
N PRO A 25 9.11 19.40 12.00
CA PRO A 25 10.51 19.04 12.22
C PRO A 25 10.77 17.53 12.32
N TYR A 26 9.73 16.74 12.58
CA TYR A 26 9.79 15.30 12.78
C TYR A 26 9.44 14.47 11.54
N GLY A 27 8.91 15.08 10.49
CA GLY A 27 8.41 14.44 9.28
C GLY A 27 7.06 14.97 8.84
N VAL A 28 6.43 14.29 7.88
CA VAL A 28 5.14 14.68 7.31
C VAL A 28 3.98 14.07 8.11
N LEU A 29 2.95 14.85 8.39
CA LEU A 29 1.69 14.40 9.00
C LEU A 29 0.87 13.60 7.97
N ALA A 30 0.04 12.67 8.43
CA ALA A 30 -0.82 11.88 7.52
C ALA A 30 -1.86 12.74 6.80
N ALA A 31 -2.41 13.75 7.47
CA ALA A 31 -3.37 14.69 6.88
C ALA A 31 -3.18 16.12 7.39
N GLY A 32 -3.79 17.07 6.68
CA GLY A 32 -3.81 18.49 7.06
C GLY A 32 -4.44 18.74 8.44
N ARG A 33 -3.96 19.78 9.13
CA ARG A 33 -4.44 20.15 10.47
C ARG A 33 -5.87 20.70 10.38
N THR A 34 -6.82 19.88 10.74
CA THR A 34 -8.24 20.24 10.89
C THR A 34 -8.78 19.67 12.20
N PRO A 35 -9.84 20.25 12.81
CA PRO A 35 -10.43 19.68 14.03
C PRO A 35 -10.83 18.21 13.88
N ALA A 36 -11.31 17.79 12.69
CA ALA A 36 -11.67 16.41 12.42
C ALA A 36 -10.43 15.50 12.36
N ALA A 37 -9.33 15.95 11.72
CA ALA A 37 -8.07 15.22 11.65
C ALA A 37 -7.41 15.09 13.04
N GLU A 38 -7.46 16.14 13.85
CA GLU A 38 -6.97 16.09 15.25
C GLU A 38 -7.76 15.07 16.08
N ALA A 39 -9.09 15.13 16.04
CA ALA A 39 -9.97 14.23 16.78
C ALA A 39 -9.73 12.76 16.43
N ARG A 40 -9.36 12.47 15.16
CA ARG A 40 -9.06 11.12 14.66
C ARG A 40 -7.57 10.79 14.64
N ARG A 41 -6.72 11.66 15.19
CA ARG A 41 -5.25 11.47 15.27
C ARG A 41 -4.52 11.40 13.94
N TYR A 42 -5.07 11.93 12.85
CA TYR A 42 -4.40 12.00 11.56
C TYR A 42 -3.26 13.01 11.50
N THR A 43 -3.18 13.90 12.49
CA THR A 43 -2.07 14.86 12.68
C THR A 43 -0.89 14.22 13.41
N ARG A 44 -0.54 13.00 13.02
CA ARG A 44 0.58 12.20 13.52
C ARG A 44 1.44 11.71 12.36
N ILE A 45 2.64 11.25 12.66
CA ILE A 45 3.54 10.63 11.69
C ILE A 45 3.25 9.14 11.68
N PHE A 46 2.51 8.68 10.68
CA PHE A 46 2.19 7.26 10.52
C PHE A 46 3.35 6.52 9.85
N GLY A 47 3.70 5.33 10.34
CA GLY A 47 4.83 4.55 9.84
C GLY A 47 4.74 4.22 8.37
N ARG A 48 3.59 3.69 7.92
CA ARG A 48 3.33 3.41 6.51
C ARG A 48 3.23 4.69 5.68
N ASP A 49 2.42 5.66 6.13
CA ASP A 49 2.10 6.87 5.37
C ASP A 49 3.36 7.71 5.17
N ALA A 50 4.16 7.94 6.21
CA ALA A 50 5.40 8.70 6.12
C ALA A 50 6.43 8.01 5.21
N ALA A 51 6.50 6.67 5.24
CA ALA A 51 7.38 5.90 4.37
C ALA A 51 6.97 6.02 2.88
N ILE A 52 5.67 5.91 2.59
CA ILE A 52 5.14 6.10 1.23
C ILE A 52 5.32 7.57 0.79
N CYS A 53 5.00 8.53 1.67
CA CYS A 53 5.18 9.95 1.39
C CYS A 53 6.64 10.30 1.09
N ALA A 54 7.59 9.69 1.79
CA ALA A 54 9.01 9.92 1.55
C ALA A 54 9.40 9.71 0.09
N LEU A 55 8.86 8.68 -0.58
CA LEU A 55 9.15 8.40 -1.99
C LEU A 55 8.70 9.53 -2.92
N GLY A 56 7.48 10.04 -2.73
CA GLY A 56 6.97 11.17 -3.52
C GLY A 56 7.67 12.50 -3.19
N MET A 57 8.05 12.70 -1.92
CA MET A 57 8.79 13.88 -1.48
C MET A 57 10.19 13.94 -2.10
N LEU A 58 10.88 12.80 -2.22
CA LEU A 58 12.20 12.70 -2.84
C LEU A 58 12.20 13.07 -4.32
N VAL A 59 11.17 12.69 -5.06
CA VAL A 59 11.08 12.99 -6.50
C VAL A 59 10.45 14.35 -6.80
N SER A 60 10.08 15.11 -5.76
CA SER A 60 9.46 16.44 -5.91
C SER A 60 10.41 17.51 -6.45
N GLY A 61 11.72 17.30 -6.31
CA GLY A 61 12.75 18.31 -6.59
C GLY A 61 12.87 19.41 -5.52
N ASP A 62 12.14 19.31 -4.41
CA ASP A 62 12.14 20.29 -3.31
C ASP A 62 13.05 19.83 -2.16
N PRO A 63 14.13 20.57 -1.85
CA PRO A 63 15.05 20.21 -0.77
C PRO A 63 14.39 20.13 0.62
N THR A 64 13.37 20.97 0.87
CA THR A 64 12.64 20.97 2.15
C THR A 64 11.83 19.68 2.31
N LEU A 65 11.18 19.24 1.23
CA LEU A 65 10.48 17.97 1.22
C LEU A 65 11.44 16.78 1.37
N CYS A 66 12.59 16.81 0.69
CA CYS A 66 13.63 15.78 0.84
C CYS A 66 14.13 15.68 2.29
N SER A 67 14.39 16.83 2.93
CA SER A 67 14.77 16.87 4.36
C SER A 67 13.66 16.34 5.27
N GLY A 68 12.40 16.70 4.97
CA GLY A 68 11.23 16.21 5.71
C GLY A 68 11.04 14.69 5.57
N ALA A 69 11.29 14.13 4.39
CA ALA A 69 11.29 12.69 4.16
C ALA A 69 12.32 11.98 5.04
N ARG A 70 13.56 12.50 5.07
CA ARG A 70 14.64 11.99 5.93
C ARG A 70 14.25 12.03 7.40
N ASN A 71 13.75 13.17 7.87
CA ASN A 71 13.35 13.35 9.26
C ASN A 71 12.23 12.37 9.66
N GLY A 72 11.29 12.09 8.78
CA GLY A 72 10.23 11.11 9.02
C GLY A 72 10.79 9.70 9.25
N LEU A 73 11.73 9.26 8.41
CA LEU A 73 12.36 7.94 8.54
C LEU A 73 13.19 7.84 9.83
N LEU A 74 13.93 8.89 10.19
CA LEU A 74 14.70 8.96 11.44
C LEU A 74 13.80 8.99 12.68
N THR A 75 12.69 9.72 12.63
CA THR A 75 11.72 9.77 13.72
C THR A 75 11.14 8.39 13.97
N LEU A 76 10.70 7.70 12.94
CA LEU A 76 10.18 6.34 13.06
C LEU A 76 11.21 5.37 13.67
N ALA A 77 12.47 5.45 13.28
CA ALA A 77 13.55 4.66 13.84
C ALA A 77 13.81 4.98 15.34
N ARG A 78 13.74 6.25 15.73
CA ARG A 78 13.89 6.68 17.12
C ARG A 78 12.84 6.07 18.04
N TYR A 79 11.63 5.87 17.54
CA TYR A 79 10.51 5.29 18.27
C TYR A 79 10.29 3.80 17.99
N GLN A 80 11.28 3.13 17.34
CA GLN A 80 11.23 1.69 17.11
C GLN A 80 11.12 0.91 18.43
N ALA A 81 10.26 -0.10 18.48
CA ALA A 81 10.13 -0.98 19.62
C ALA A 81 11.41 -1.81 19.86
N ALA A 82 11.61 -2.27 21.09
CA ALA A 82 12.77 -3.09 21.44
C ALA A 82 12.89 -4.37 20.60
N ASN A 83 11.76 -4.96 20.18
CA ASN A 83 11.71 -6.12 19.29
C ASN A 83 12.02 -5.81 17.82
N GLY A 84 12.14 -4.54 17.44
CA GLY A 84 12.43 -4.12 16.06
C GLY A 84 11.22 -3.64 15.23
N GLN A 85 10.01 -3.69 15.76
CA GLN A 85 8.81 -3.23 15.07
C GLN A 85 8.81 -1.70 14.93
N ILE A 86 8.48 -1.18 13.75
CA ILE A 86 8.22 0.25 13.52
C ILE A 86 6.78 0.58 13.96
N PRO A 87 6.55 1.71 14.65
CA PRO A 87 5.22 2.05 15.15
C PRO A 87 4.20 2.30 14.03
N LYS A 88 2.92 2.07 14.35
CA LYS A 88 1.80 2.47 13.49
C LYS A 88 1.83 3.98 13.28
N TYR A 89 1.99 4.74 14.37
CA TYR A 89 2.22 6.19 14.30
C TYR A 89 3.02 6.70 15.49
N VAL A 90 3.60 7.87 15.32
CA VAL A 90 4.32 8.64 16.35
C VAL A 90 3.63 9.97 16.56
N ASP A 91 3.31 10.29 17.80
CA ASP A 91 3.01 11.62 18.30
C ASP A 91 4.32 12.22 18.83
N ALA A 92 5.10 12.84 17.93
CA ALA A 92 6.42 13.34 18.28
C ALA A 92 6.39 14.53 19.25
N GLU A 93 5.30 15.32 19.24
CA GLU A 93 5.12 16.44 20.16
C GLU A 93 4.91 15.97 21.60
N ARG A 94 4.25 14.80 21.77
CA ARG A 94 4.02 14.17 23.08
C ARG A 94 5.03 13.11 23.46
N GLY A 95 5.96 12.78 22.57
CA GLY A 95 6.95 11.73 22.78
C GLY A 95 6.35 10.32 22.87
N GLN A 96 5.26 10.04 22.16
CA GLN A 96 4.51 8.79 22.23
C GLN A 96 4.51 8.04 20.90
N ALA A 97 4.57 6.70 20.96
CA ALA A 97 4.40 5.81 19.82
C ALA A 97 3.24 4.85 20.07
N ASP A 98 2.51 4.51 19.01
CA ASP A 98 1.43 3.53 19.02
C ASP A 98 1.77 2.39 18.06
N PHE A 99 1.60 1.15 18.53
CA PHE A 99 1.92 -0.06 17.76
C PHE A 99 0.67 -0.82 17.32
N TRP A 100 -0.52 -0.29 17.63
CA TRP A 100 -1.76 -1.00 17.39
C TRP A 100 -1.81 -2.38 18.09
N TYR A 101 -2.86 -2.66 18.82
CA TYR A 101 -2.94 -3.89 19.64
C TYR A 101 -2.93 -5.19 18.82
N LEU A 102 -3.31 -5.15 17.54
CA LEU A 102 -3.21 -6.28 16.60
C LEU A 102 -1.91 -6.26 15.76
N GLY A 103 -1.03 -5.32 16.03
CA GLY A 103 0.16 -5.08 15.22
C GLY A 103 -0.12 -4.19 14.01
N CYS A 104 0.92 -3.83 13.29
CA CYS A 104 0.90 -3.04 12.07
C CYS A 104 2.14 -3.44 11.27
N ILE A 105 2.09 -4.63 10.65
CA ILE A 105 3.27 -5.25 10.01
C ILE A 105 3.79 -4.39 8.85
N ASP A 106 2.90 -3.73 8.14
CA ASP A 106 3.22 -2.97 6.94
C ASP A 106 3.97 -1.66 7.22
N ALA A 107 3.84 -1.06 8.40
CA ALA A 107 4.66 0.07 8.81
C ALA A 107 6.15 -0.28 8.76
N THR A 108 6.52 -1.47 9.26
CA THR A 108 7.91 -1.95 9.24
C THR A 108 8.37 -2.28 7.82
N LEU A 109 7.52 -2.93 7.03
CA LEU A 109 7.82 -3.28 5.64
C LEU A 109 8.04 -2.03 4.78
N TRP A 110 7.12 -1.06 4.82
CA TRP A 110 7.24 0.18 4.07
C TRP A 110 8.43 1.03 4.52
N TRP A 111 8.69 1.08 5.83
CA TRP A 111 9.85 1.82 6.34
C TRP A 111 11.16 1.26 5.80
N LEU A 112 11.36 -0.07 5.80
CA LEU A 112 12.53 -0.70 5.21
C LEU A 112 12.67 -0.41 3.71
N ILE A 113 11.55 -0.48 2.97
CA ILE A 113 11.53 -0.14 1.54
C ILE A 113 11.93 1.33 1.35
N ALA A 114 11.35 2.23 2.14
CA ALA A 114 11.63 3.66 2.03
C ALA A 114 13.08 4.01 2.35
N VAL A 115 13.72 3.37 3.33
CA VAL A 115 15.14 3.57 3.65
C VAL A 115 16.03 3.24 2.43
N LYS A 116 15.80 2.10 1.78
CA LYS A 116 16.57 1.70 0.57
C LYS A 116 16.27 2.58 -0.63
N LEU A 117 15.00 2.91 -0.85
CA LEU A 117 14.63 3.77 -1.96
C LEU A 117 15.06 5.22 -1.74
N PHE A 118 15.13 5.70 -0.49
CA PHE A 118 15.68 7.01 -0.16
C PHE A 118 17.11 7.13 -0.69
N SER A 119 17.99 6.20 -0.30
CA SER A 119 19.38 6.17 -0.77
C SER A 119 19.47 6.18 -2.30
N ARG A 120 18.66 5.33 -2.96
CA ARG A 120 18.67 5.21 -4.42
C ARG A 120 18.15 6.46 -5.14
N LEU A 121 17.06 7.08 -4.65
CA LEU A 121 16.42 8.22 -5.32
C LEU A 121 17.11 9.56 -5.03
N SER A 122 17.68 9.73 -3.82
CA SER A 122 18.41 10.95 -3.45
C SER A 122 19.91 10.90 -3.78
N GLY A 123 20.48 9.71 -3.97
CA GLY A 123 21.92 9.50 -4.05
C GLY A 123 22.66 9.61 -2.70
N ASP A 124 21.95 9.82 -1.58
CA ASP A 124 22.53 9.91 -0.24
C ASP A 124 22.49 8.56 0.49
N ALA A 125 23.59 7.80 0.38
CA ALA A 125 23.74 6.50 1.01
C ALA A 125 23.92 6.58 2.55
N ARG A 126 24.24 7.74 3.11
CA ARG A 126 24.49 7.91 4.56
C ARG A 126 23.29 7.52 5.41
N ILE A 127 22.07 7.63 4.86
CA ILE A 127 20.85 7.20 5.59
C ILE A 127 20.85 5.71 5.87
N GLU A 128 21.39 4.90 4.98
CA GLU A 128 21.48 3.44 5.19
C GLU A 128 22.47 3.10 6.30
N GLU A 129 23.59 3.82 6.41
CA GLU A 129 24.57 3.66 7.47
C GLU A 129 23.99 4.07 8.82
N GLU A 130 23.33 5.24 8.88
CA GLU A 130 22.70 5.77 10.09
C GLU A 130 21.56 4.89 10.60
N LEU A 131 20.81 4.27 9.69
CA LEU A 131 19.68 3.39 10.00
C LEU A 131 20.03 1.88 9.93
N ALA A 132 21.31 1.52 9.87
CA ALA A 132 21.75 0.12 9.75
C ALA A 132 21.24 -0.73 10.90
N GLU A 133 21.44 -0.30 12.15
CA GLU A 133 21.00 -1.04 13.34
C GLU A 133 19.47 -1.11 13.48
N PRO A 134 18.69 -0.02 13.33
CA PRO A 134 17.24 -0.09 13.24
C PRO A 134 16.74 -1.02 12.13
N SER A 135 17.36 -0.99 10.95
CA SER A 135 17.00 -1.87 9.83
C SER A 135 17.25 -3.34 10.18
N ARG A 136 18.40 -3.66 10.78
CA ARG A 136 18.72 -5.02 11.23
C ARG A 136 17.69 -5.55 12.23
N LYS A 137 17.27 -4.74 13.22
CA LYS A 137 16.22 -5.11 14.20
C LYS A 137 14.88 -5.34 13.49
N ALA A 138 14.49 -4.45 12.58
CA ALA A 138 13.25 -4.57 11.81
C ALA A 138 13.23 -5.85 10.97
N LEU A 139 14.32 -6.18 10.29
CA LEU A 139 14.47 -7.43 9.53
C LEU A 139 14.39 -8.66 10.43
N THR A 140 15.00 -8.61 11.61
CA THR A 140 14.91 -9.71 12.59
C THR A 140 13.48 -9.93 13.06
N TRP A 141 12.76 -8.85 13.38
CA TRP A 141 11.35 -8.92 13.79
C TRP A 141 10.47 -9.52 12.69
N LEU A 142 10.64 -9.09 11.43
CA LEU A 142 9.90 -9.64 10.28
C LEU A 142 10.27 -11.12 10.03
N GLY A 143 11.54 -11.49 10.20
CA GLY A 143 11.99 -12.87 10.11
C GLY A 143 11.30 -13.79 11.13
N CYS A 144 10.96 -13.29 12.31
CA CYS A 144 10.16 -14.03 13.30
C CYS A 144 8.69 -14.24 12.87
N GLN A 145 8.17 -13.42 11.94
CA GLN A 145 6.85 -13.61 11.36
C GLN A 145 6.85 -14.54 10.14
N GLU A 146 8.03 -14.80 9.56
CA GLU A 146 8.16 -15.66 8.39
C GLU A 146 7.99 -17.14 8.73
N HIS A 147 7.20 -17.84 7.91
CA HIS A 147 7.11 -19.30 8.00
C HIS A 147 8.35 -19.96 7.38
N PRO A 148 9.10 -20.81 8.10
CA PRO A 148 10.44 -21.27 7.68
C PRO A 148 10.45 -22.11 6.39
N GLN A 149 9.36 -22.79 6.05
CA GLN A 149 9.29 -23.62 4.84
C GLN A 149 8.62 -22.90 3.65
N ILE A 150 7.67 -22.00 3.93
CA ILE A 150 6.90 -21.30 2.89
C ILE A 150 7.55 -19.96 2.55
N CYS A 151 8.41 -19.44 3.43
CA CYS A 151 9.11 -18.16 3.28
C CYS A 151 8.18 -16.95 3.05
N LEU A 152 6.95 -17.04 3.57
CA LEU A 152 5.95 -15.97 3.58
C LEU A 152 5.71 -15.51 5.01
N VAL A 153 5.50 -14.21 5.21
CA VAL A 153 5.15 -13.65 6.53
C VAL A 153 3.66 -13.85 6.82
N ARG A 154 3.37 -14.03 8.11
CA ARG A 154 2.00 -14.13 8.63
C ARG A 154 1.65 -12.86 9.37
N GLN A 155 0.38 -12.54 9.40
CA GLN A 155 -0.15 -11.43 10.18
C GLN A 155 -1.48 -11.79 10.83
N ASP A 156 -1.84 -11.04 11.87
CA ASP A 156 -3.15 -11.07 12.48
C ASP A 156 -4.19 -10.35 11.63
N GLU A 157 -5.48 -10.58 11.90
CA GLU A 157 -6.58 -9.87 11.26
C GLU A 157 -6.49 -8.37 11.56
N ALA A 158 -6.78 -7.52 10.59
CA ALA A 158 -6.79 -6.06 10.71
C ALA A 158 -5.41 -5.43 11.07
N SER A 159 -4.29 -6.05 10.70
CA SER A 159 -2.94 -5.57 11.03
C SER A 159 -2.11 -5.04 9.86
N ASP A 160 -2.76 -4.64 8.79
CA ASP A 160 -2.18 -3.91 7.66
C ASP A 160 -2.94 -2.59 7.39
N TRP A 161 -2.69 -1.97 6.23
CA TRP A 161 -3.33 -0.71 5.84
C TRP A 161 -4.86 -0.79 5.84
N ALA A 162 -5.43 -1.96 5.52
CA ALA A 162 -6.86 -2.21 5.52
C ALA A 162 -7.32 -2.73 6.90
N ASP A 163 -7.11 -1.92 7.94
CA ASP A 163 -7.24 -2.25 9.36
C ASP A 163 -8.67 -2.52 9.86
N ILE A 164 -9.64 -2.60 8.97
CA ILE A 164 -11.01 -3.06 9.22
C ILE A 164 -11.49 -4.05 8.14
N MET A 165 -10.56 -4.82 7.56
CA MET A 165 -10.83 -5.95 6.66
C MET A 165 -10.41 -7.28 7.29
N PRO A 166 -11.12 -8.41 6.99
CA PRO A 166 -10.90 -9.70 7.64
C PRO A 166 -9.71 -10.47 7.04
N ARG A 167 -8.57 -9.81 6.88
CA ARG A 167 -7.36 -10.37 6.28
C ARG A 167 -6.43 -10.89 7.36
N SER A 168 -6.10 -12.18 7.31
CA SER A 168 -5.23 -12.82 8.31
C SER A 168 -4.48 -14.04 7.75
N GLY A 169 -3.48 -14.49 8.46
CA GLY A 169 -2.61 -15.57 8.01
C GLY A 169 -1.61 -15.07 6.97
N PHE A 170 -1.52 -15.72 5.82
CA PHE A 170 -0.71 -15.23 4.70
C PHE A 170 -1.54 -14.22 3.92
N VAL A 171 -1.12 -12.98 3.89
CA VAL A 171 -1.82 -11.87 3.21
C VAL A 171 -1.02 -11.43 1.99
N LEU A 172 -1.71 -11.28 0.86
CA LEU A 172 -1.13 -10.92 -0.43
C LEU A 172 -0.29 -9.65 -0.35
N TYR A 173 -0.91 -8.57 0.16
CA TYR A 173 -0.30 -7.25 0.31
C TYR A 173 1.02 -7.29 1.10
N SER A 174 1.01 -7.86 2.30
CA SER A 174 2.18 -7.91 3.17
C SER A 174 3.28 -8.79 2.58
N ASN A 175 2.93 -9.86 1.89
CA ASN A 175 3.90 -10.75 1.26
C ASN A 175 4.47 -10.18 -0.05
N ALA A 176 3.76 -9.31 -0.74
CA ALA A 176 4.33 -8.56 -1.85
C ALA A 176 5.43 -7.61 -1.35
N LEU A 177 5.17 -6.87 -0.26
CA LEU A 177 6.16 -6.01 0.37
C LEU A 177 7.35 -6.80 0.93
N TRP A 178 7.10 -7.94 1.60
CA TRP A 178 8.16 -8.79 2.15
C TRP A 178 9.11 -9.32 1.08
N TYR A 179 8.58 -9.79 -0.04
CA TYR A 179 9.40 -10.20 -1.17
C TYR A 179 10.30 -9.05 -1.65
N TYR A 180 9.75 -7.85 -1.78
CA TYR A 180 10.53 -6.70 -2.22
C TYR A 180 11.60 -6.29 -1.19
N VAL A 181 11.29 -6.35 0.10
CA VAL A 181 12.29 -6.19 1.17
C VAL A 181 13.42 -7.20 1.01
N LYS A 182 13.10 -8.48 0.75
CA LYS A 182 14.13 -9.50 0.48
C LYS A 182 15.02 -9.13 -0.70
N CYS A 183 14.45 -8.62 -1.77
CA CYS A 183 15.22 -8.17 -2.93
C CYS A 183 16.14 -6.99 -2.60
N LEU A 184 15.62 -5.98 -1.89
CA LEU A 184 16.38 -4.77 -1.54
C LEU A 184 17.53 -5.02 -0.56
N TYR A 185 17.34 -5.93 0.38
CA TYR A 185 18.32 -6.24 1.43
C TYR A 185 19.16 -7.50 1.15
N GLY A 186 18.99 -8.13 -0.03
CA GLY A 186 19.73 -9.34 -0.38
C GLY A 186 19.45 -10.53 0.56
N LEU A 187 18.23 -10.63 1.11
CA LEU A 187 17.90 -11.69 2.06
C LEU A 187 17.77 -13.06 1.36
N PRO A 188 18.01 -14.16 2.10
CA PRO A 188 17.91 -15.50 1.55
C PRO A 188 16.46 -15.88 1.19
N HIS A 189 16.33 -16.94 0.39
CA HIS A 189 15.04 -17.57 0.05
C HIS A 189 14.02 -16.69 -0.70
N ARG A 190 14.46 -15.61 -1.37
CA ARG A 190 13.55 -14.76 -2.16
C ARG A 190 12.83 -15.55 -3.26
N GLU A 191 13.52 -16.47 -3.94
CA GLU A 191 12.92 -17.30 -5.01
C GLU A 191 11.88 -18.26 -4.42
N ALA A 192 12.13 -18.82 -3.23
CA ALA A 192 11.13 -19.63 -2.53
C ALA A 192 9.92 -18.80 -2.14
N THR A 193 10.13 -17.54 -1.69
CA THR A 193 9.03 -16.59 -1.42
C THR A 193 8.19 -16.36 -2.69
N LYS A 194 8.82 -16.05 -3.82
CA LYS A 194 8.13 -15.85 -5.11
C LYS A 194 7.37 -17.09 -5.53
N PHE A 195 8.00 -18.26 -5.43
CA PHE A 195 7.39 -19.54 -5.77
C PHE A 195 6.13 -19.80 -4.93
N HIS A 196 6.22 -19.72 -3.60
CA HIS A 196 5.09 -19.97 -2.72
C HIS A 196 4.00 -18.90 -2.82
N PHE A 197 4.38 -17.64 -3.03
CA PHE A 197 3.45 -16.57 -3.30
C PHE A 197 2.55 -16.91 -4.51
N ASN A 198 3.15 -17.23 -5.65
CA ASN A 198 2.42 -17.52 -6.87
C ASN A 198 1.52 -18.76 -6.76
N HIS A 199 1.94 -19.78 -5.98
CA HIS A 199 1.17 -21.00 -5.84
C HIS A 199 0.10 -20.95 -4.74
N LEU A 200 0.33 -20.19 -3.67
CA LEU A 200 -0.63 -20.06 -2.58
C LEU A 200 -1.75 -19.07 -2.93
N PHE A 201 -1.38 -17.88 -3.43
CA PHE A 201 -2.36 -16.85 -3.77
C PHE A 201 -3.03 -17.06 -5.13
N TYR A 202 -2.45 -17.91 -6.00
CA TYR A 202 -3.10 -18.33 -7.25
C TYR A 202 -3.23 -19.86 -7.32
N PRO A 203 -4.16 -20.46 -6.55
CA PRO A 203 -4.29 -21.91 -6.45
C PRO A 203 -4.84 -22.58 -7.72
N PHE A 204 -5.20 -21.81 -8.73
CA PHE A 204 -5.83 -22.28 -9.99
C PHE A 204 -4.83 -22.75 -11.03
N SER A 205 -3.53 -22.56 -10.85
CA SER A 205 -2.51 -23.10 -11.75
C SER A 205 -2.42 -24.63 -11.65
N ASN A 206 -1.96 -25.29 -12.71
CA ASN A 206 -1.82 -26.75 -12.72
C ASN A 206 -0.51 -27.22 -12.07
N ASP A 207 0.45 -26.33 -11.93
CA ASP A 207 1.72 -26.60 -11.28
C ASP A 207 1.56 -26.58 -9.76
N VAL A 208 1.71 -27.75 -9.13
CA VAL A 208 1.43 -27.95 -7.71
C VAL A 208 2.70 -28.38 -7.00
N PRO A 209 3.25 -27.53 -6.09
CA PRO A 209 4.35 -27.98 -5.25
C PRO A 209 3.94 -29.17 -4.38
N ASP A 210 4.83 -30.14 -4.21
CA ASP A 210 4.56 -31.36 -3.44
C ASP A 210 4.72 -31.15 -1.93
N TYR A 211 4.07 -30.10 -1.39
CA TYR A 211 3.95 -29.91 0.05
C TYR A 211 2.61 -30.43 0.55
N ARG A 212 2.64 -31.52 1.31
CA ARG A 212 1.41 -32.16 1.79
C ARG A 212 0.41 -31.18 2.43
N ARG A 213 0.87 -30.28 3.30
CA ARG A 213 -0.01 -29.29 3.96
C ARG A 213 -0.46 -28.17 3.03
N LEU A 214 0.43 -27.64 2.21
CA LEU A 214 0.10 -26.64 1.21
C LEU A 214 -0.84 -27.21 0.14
N ARG A 215 -0.64 -28.46 -0.23
CA ARG A 215 -1.50 -29.19 -1.15
C ARG A 215 -2.93 -29.35 -0.62
N LEU A 216 -3.07 -29.65 0.67
CA LEU A 216 -4.38 -29.73 1.33
C LEU A 216 -5.11 -28.38 1.33
N LEU A 217 -4.40 -27.31 1.72
CA LEU A 217 -4.92 -25.93 1.72
C LEU A 217 -5.39 -25.52 0.32
N ARG A 218 -4.53 -25.74 -0.71
CA ARG A 218 -4.89 -25.49 -2.11
C ARG A 218 -6.11 -26.29 -2.55
N HIS A 219 -6.22 -27.56 -2.15
CA HIS A 219 -7.36 -28.39 -2.48
C HIS A 219 -8.67 -27.77 -1.98
N TYR A 220 -8.72 -27.32 -0.72
CA TYR A 220 -9.90 -26.63 -0.18
C TYR A 220 -10.20 -25.35 -0.92
N VAL A 221 -9.23 -24.49 -1.12
CA VAL A 221 -9.42 -23.22 -1.84
C VAL A 221 -9.87 -23.48 -3.27
N ARG A 222 -9.17 -24.35 -4.00
CA ARG A 222 -9.47 -24.65 -5.41
C ARG A 222 -10.87 -25.21 -5.63
N ASN A 223 -11.38 -26.04 -4.70
CA ASN A 223 -12.70 -26.66 -4.81
C ASN A 223 -13.84 -25.74 -4.40
N ARG A 224 -13.58 -24.67 -3.63
CA ARG A 224 -14.62 -23.79 -3.06
C ARG A 224 -14.53 -22.36 -3.53
N ALA A 225 -13.35 -21.85 -3.90
CA ALA A 225 -13.20 -20.50 -4.40
C ALA A 225 -13.68 -20.39 -5.86
N LYS A 226 -14.37 -19.29 -6.16
CA LYS A 226 -14.65 -18.91 -7.54
C LYS A 226 -13.30 -18.64 -8.24
N ARG A 227 -13.12 -19.23 -9.42
CA ARG A 227 -11.92 -18.96 -10.22
C ARG A 227 -11.83 -17.48 -10.54
N SER A 228 -10.69 -16.89 -10.29
CA SER A 228 -10.38 -15.48 -10.55
C SER A 228 -9.11 -15.38 -11.37
N GLU A 229 -8.97 -14.30 -12.15
CA GLU A 229 -7.72 -13.93 -12.81
C GLU A 229 -6.77 -13.13 -11.86
N LEU A 230 -7.27 -12.73 -10.70
CA LEU A 230 -6.51 -12.07 -9.65
C LEU A 230 -5.98 -13.09 -8.62
N TYR A 231 -4.93 -12.70 -7.92
CA TYR A 231 -4.49 -13.39 -6.71
C TYR A 231 -5.53 -13.22 -5.60
N LEU A 232 -5.67 -14.25 -4.75
CA LEU A 232 -6.44 -14.19 -3.51
C LEU A 232 -5.82 -13.15 -2.56
N SER A 233 -6.65 -12.40 -1.85
CA SER A 233 -6.18 -11.36 -0.93
C SER A 233 -5.48 -11.91 0.31
N PHE A 234 -5.92 -13.05 0.81
CA PHE A 234 -5.29 -13.78 1.90
C PHE A 234 -5.65 -15.26 1.90
N VAL A 235 -4.83 -16.05 2.58
CA VAL A 235 -5.11 -17.47 2.85
C VAL A 235 -4.71 -17.81 4.29
N ASN A 236 -5.63 -18.34 5.06
CA ASN A 236 -5.38 -18.95 6.34
C ASN A 236 -5.97 -20.37 6.40
N PHE A 237 -5.96 -21.02 7.56
CA PHE A 237 -6.42 -22.39 7.67
C PHE A 237 -7.93 -22.56 7.36
N SER A 238 -8.76 -21.58 7.76
CA SER A 238 -10.21 -21.69 7.69
C SER A 238 -10.84 -20.84 6.58
N PHE A 239 -10.17 -19.79 6.16
CA PHE A 239 -10.69 -18.79 5.24
C PHE A 239 -9.66 -18.37 4.19
N TRP A 240 -10.15 -17.81 3.11
CA TRP A 240 -9.39 -17.12 2.07
C TRP A 240 -10.20 -15.96 1.54
N GLY A 241 -9.54 -14.95 1.00
CA GLY A 241 -10.20 -13.78 0.40
C GLY A 241 -10.18 -13.85 -1.11
N ALA A 242 -11.36 -13.80 -1.71
CA ALA A 242 -11.56 -13.76 -3.16
C ALA A 242 -12.28 -12.48 -3.61
N GLU A 243 -12.31 -11.45 -2.76
CA GLU A 243 -12.94 -10.16 -3.01
C GLU A 243 -12.19 -9.31 -4.05
N GLY A 244 -11.03 -9.79 -4.52
CA GLY A 244 -10.23 -9.09 -5.52
C GLY A 244 -9.50 -7.88 -4.94
N ASP A 245 -8.56 -8.13 -4.01
CA ASP A 245 -7.69 -7.09 -3.44
C ASP A 245 -6.88 -6.38 -4.52
N VAL A 246 -7.27 -5.15 -4.83
CA VAL A 246 -6.65 -4.38 -5.91
C VAL A 246 -5.23 -3.97 -5.56
N PHE A 247 -4.99 -3.46 -4.35
CA PHE A 247 -3.67 -2.96 -3.98
C PHE A 247 -2.63 -4.07 -3.90
N GLY A 248 -2.98 -5.22 -3.30
CA GLY A 248 -2.09 -6.37 -3.26
C GLY A 248 -1.71 -6.88 -4.67
N ASN A 249 -2.68 -6.90 -5.60
CA ASN A 249 -2.44 -7.30 -6.98
C ASN A 249 -1.58 -6.28 -7.75
N ILE A 250 -1.77 -4.98 -7.54
CA ILE A 250 -0.88 -3.93 -8.09
C ILE A 250 0.55 -4.11 -7.59
N LEU A 251 0.73 -4.36 -6.29
CA LEU A 251 2.05 -4.59 -5.71
C LEU A 251 2.70 -5.85 -6.23
N ALA A 252 1.93 -6.92 -6.50
CA ALA A 252 2.47 -8.14 -7.11
C ALA A 252 3.11 -7.87 -8.49
N ILE A 253 2.55 -6.93 -9.27
CA ILE A 253 3.14 -6.46 -10.53
C ILE A 253 4.41 -5.64 -10.24
N LEU A 254 4.30 -4.59 -9.42
CA LEU A 254 5.38 -3.63 -9.18
C LEU A 254 6.61 -4.26 -8.53
N MET A 255 6.41 -5.19 -7.61
CA MET A 255 7.49 -5.86 -6.88
C MET A 255 8.09 -7.07 -7.64
N GLY A 256 7.62 -7.35 -8.86
CA GLY A 256 8.17 -8.42 -9.72
C GLY A 256 7.80 -9.84 -9.28
N LEU A 257 6.70 -10.00 -8.52
CA LEU A 257 6.17 -11.32 -8.14
C LEU A 257 5.36 -11.95 -9.26
N ALA A 258 4.51 -11.17 -9.93
CA ALA A 258 3.79 -11.60 -11.11
C ALA A 258 4.71 -11.52 -12.34
N ASP A 259 4.98 -12.66 -12.96
CA ASP A 259 5.65 -12.71 -14.26
C ASP A 259 4.73 -12.14 -15.36
N ASP A 260 5.25 -11.93 -16.56
CA ASP A 260 4.55 -11.23 -17.66
C ASP A 260 3.12 -11.74 -17.93
N GLY A 261 2.90 -13.04 -17.92
CA GLY A 261 1.58 -13.64 -18.14
C GLY A 261 0.57 -13.25 -17.06
N PRO A 262 0.83 -13.59 -15.78
CA PRO A 262 0.02 -13.15 -14.64
C PRO A 262 -0.14 -11.62 -14.56
N ALA A 263 0.94 -10.85 -14.75
CA ALA A 263 0.92 -9.40 -14.68
C ALA A 263 -0.04 -8.77 -15.71
N ASN A 264 -0.01 -9.26 -16.96
CA ASN A 264 -0.91 -8.78 -18.00
C ASN A 264 -2.37 -9.18 -17.76
N ARG A 265 -2.64 -10.40 -17.22
CA ARG A 265 -4.01 -10.79 -16.83
C ARG A 265 -4.57 -9.88 -15.73
N ILE A 266 -3.79 -9.67 -14.68
CA ILE A 266 -4.16 -8.76 -13.58
C ILE A 266 -4.43 -7.35 -14.13
N ALA A 267 -3.51 -6.82 -14.93
CA ALA A 267 -3.65 -5.49 -15.52
C ALA A 267 -4.93 -5.35 -16.35
N HIS A 268 -5.27 -6.36 -17.16
CA HIS A 268 -6.50 -6.35 -17.95
C HIS A 268 -7.77 -6.24 -17.07
N VAL A 269 -7.85 -7.02 -16.00
CA VAL A 269 -8.96 -6.96 -15.04
C VAL A 269 -9.03 -5.61 -14.36
N LEU A 270 -7.87 -5.07 -13.94
CA LEU A 270 -7.82 -3.78 -13.24
C LEU A 270 -8.11 -2.59 -14.17
N GLU A 271 -7.73 -2.63 -15.44
CA GLU A 271 -8.12 -1.63 -16.44
C GLU A 271 -9.64 -1.56 -16.60
N GLN A 272 -10.32 -2.71 -16.66
CA GLN A 272 -11.79 -2.76 -16.73
C GLN A 272 -12.45 -2.22 -15.45
N ALA A 273 -11.91 -2.58 -14.28
CA ALA A 273 -12.38 -2.09 -12.99
C ALA A 273 -12.20 -0.58 -12.86
N SER A 274 -11.05 -0.05 -13.26
CA SER A 274 -10.79 1.39 -13.25
C SER A 274 -11.74 2.12 -14.19
N ALA A 275 -11.98 1.61 -15.39
CA ALA A 275 -12.89 2.24 -16.37
C ALA A 275 -14.33 2.35 -15.85
N SER A 276 -14.77 1.43 -15.00
CA SER A 276 -16.11 1.41 -14.38
C SER A 276 -16.20 2.18 -13.06
N SER A 277 -15.07 2.64 -12.52
CA SER A 277 -14.99 3.38 -11.26
C SER A 277 -15.03 4.89 -11.49
N PRO A 278 -15.59 5.70 -10.57
CA PRO A 278 -15.58 7.16 -10.70
C PRO A 278 -14.18 7.75 -10.75
N TYR A 279 -13.24 7.19 -9.99
CA TYR A 279 -11.82 7.57 -9.95
C TYR A 279 -10.94 6.33 -9.81
N PRO A 280 -9.62 6.36 -10.15
CA PRO A 280 -8.71 5.27 -9.86
C PRO A 280 -8.30 5.32 -8.38
N MET A 281 -8.29 4.27 -7.60
CA MET A 281 -8.70 2.90 -7.89
C MET A 281 -9.55 2.40 -6.71
N VAL A 282 -10.52 1.50 -6.94
CA VAL A 282 -11.25 0.83 -5.84
C VAL A 282 -10.31 -0.10 -5.07
N THR A 283 -10.65 -0.38 -3.81
CA THR A 283 -9.84 -1.24 -2.94
C THR A 283 -10.05 -2.72 -3.19
N VAL A 284 -11.29 -3.12 -3.47
CA VAL A 284 -11.68 -4.49 -3.83
C VAL A 284 -12.70 -4.46 -4.95
N LEU A 285 -12.75 -5.53 -5.77
CA LEU A 285 -13.66 -5.62 -6.91
C LEU A 285 -15.04 -6.16 -6.52
N GLU A 286 -15.10 -7.09 -5.59
CA GLU A 286 -16.32 -7.72 -5.07
C GLU A 286 -16.43 -7.43 -3.56
N PRO A 287 -17.07 -6.33 -3.13
CA PRO A 287 -17.17 -6.01 -1.71
C PRO A 287 -17.85 -7.08 -0.88
N ILE A 288 -17.30 -7.33 0.31
CA ILE A 288 -17.84 -8.29 1.29
C ILE A 288 -19.18 -7.77 1.80
N ALA A 289 -20.26 -8.53 1.57
CA ALA A 289 -21.59 -8.20 2.06
C ALA A 289 -21.81 -8.72 3.49
N ALA A 290 -22.77 -8.14 4.22
CA ALA A 290 -23.04 -8.53 5.62
C ALA A 290 -23.44 -10.01 5.80
N LYS A 291 -23.93 -10.68 4.75
CA LYS A 291 -24.25 -12.11 4.75
C LYS A 291 -23.08 -13.02 4.35
N ASP A 292 -21.95 -12.44 3.95
CA ASP A 292 -20.76 -13.20 3.53
C ASP A 292 -20.09 -13.85 4.76
N PRO A 293 -19.57 -15.08 4.65
CA PRO A 293 -18.81 -15.73 5.74
C PRO A 293 -17.56 -14.93 6.21
N LEU A 294 -17.02 -14.08 5.35
CA LEU A 294 -15.90 -13.19 5.69
C LEU A 294 -16.35 -11.94 6.45
N TRP A 295 -17.65 -11.63 6.51
CA TRP A 295 -18.12 -10.45 7.22
C TRP A 295 -17.75 -10.49 8.70
N ARG A 296 -17.26 -9.39 9.23
CA ARG A 296 -16.98 -9.21 10.66
C ARG A 296 -17.82 -8.05 11.20
N ALA A 297 -18.29 -8.19 12.44
CA ALA A 297 -19.12 -7.17 13.08
C ALA A 297 -18.48 -5.78 13.11
N TYR A 298 -17.14 -5.70 13.24
CA TYR A 298 -16.42 -4.44 13.23
C TYR A 298 -16.48 -3.71 11.86
N MET A 299 -16.70 -4.42 10.76
CA MET A 299 -16.87 -3.80 9.43
C MET A 299 -18.12 -2.91 9.38
N GLY A 300 -19.17 -3.29 10.11
CA GLY A 300 -20.40 -2.51 10.22
C GLY A 300 -20.32 -1.35 11.21
N ARG A 301 -19.30 -1.34 12.09
CA ARG A 301 -19.11 -0.29 13.10
C ARG A 301 -18.93 1.07 12.42
N HIS A 302 -19.63 2.08 12.90
CA HIS A 302 -19.64 3.44 12.31
C HIS A 302 -20.18 3.51 10.87
N ARG A 303 -20.70 2.43 10.30
CA ARG A 303 -21.23 2.34 8.93
C ARG A 303 -20.24 2.85 7.86
N GLN A 304 -18.96 2.65 8.11
CA GLN A 304 -17.87 3.21 7.30
C GLN A 304 -17.35 2.20 6.28
N ASN A 305 -17.42 0.88 6.56
CA ASN A 305 -16.85 -0.17 5.72
C ASN A 305 -17.92 -1.09 5.11
N LEU A 306 -19.10 -0.54 4.82
CA LEU A 306 -20.12 -1.22 4.04
C LEU A 306 -19.66 -1.38 2.59
N ALA A 307 -20.40 -2.17 1.80
CA ALA A 307 -20.06 -2.38 0.39
C ALA A 307 -19.88 -1.04 -0.36
N TRP A 308 -18.80 -0.92 -1.13
CA TRP A 308 -18.37 0.26 -1.89
C TRP A 308 -17.89 1.44 -1.04
N GLN A 309 -17.61 1.18 0.22
CA GLN A 309 -17.11 2.20 1.13
C GLN A 309 -15.72 1.79 1.68
N TYR A 310 -14.92 2.80 2.04
CA TYR A 310 -13.65 2.67 2.74
C TYR A 310 -12.79 1.53 2.18
N HIS A 311 -12.33 0.57 3.01
CA HIS A 311 -11.52 -0.56 2.53
C HIS A 311 -12.33 -1.64 1.79
N ASN A 312 -13.65 -1.60 1.85
CA ASN A 312 -14.55 -2.57 1.25
C ASN A 312 -15.16 -2.06 -0.09
N GLY A 313 -14.30 -1.61 -0.99
CA GLY A 313 -14.66 -1.17 -2.33
C GLY A 313 -14.75 0.36 -2.52
N GLY A 314 -14.31 1.16 -1.55
CA GLY A 314 -14.09 2.60 -1.76
C GLY A 314 -12.91 2.87 -2.70
N VAL A 315 -12.91 4.04 -3.34
CA VAL A 315 -11.76 4.49 -4.16
C VAL A 315 -10.78 5.24 -3.27
N TRP A 316 -9.52 4.85 -3.33
CA TRP A 316 -8.44 5.50 -2.60
C TRP A 316 -7.40 6.07 -3.58
N PRO A 317 -7.27 7.40 -3.70
CA PRO A 317 -6.39 8.02 -4.70
C PRO A 317 -4.93 7.58 -4.61
N PHE A 318 -4.39 7.32 -3.42
CA PHE A 318 -3.01 6.84 -3.30
C PHE A 318 -2.79 5.49 -4.02
N ILE A 319 -3.78 4.58 -3.99
CA ILE A 319 -3.74 3.32 -4.76
C ILE A 319 -3.75 3.61 -6.25
N GLY A 320 -4.50 4.63 -6.67
CA GLY A 320 -4.49 5.11 -8.06
C GLY A 320 -3.09 5.53 -8.52
N GLY A 321 -2.27 6.12 -7.63
CA GLY A 321 -0.86 6.42 -7.92
C GLY A 321 -0.03 5.16 -8.16
N PHE A 322 -0.18 4.13 -7.33
CA PHE A 322 0.47 2.83 -7.55
C PHE A 322 -0.02 2.14 -8.83
N TRP A 323 -1.30 2.31 -9.18
CA TRP A 323 -1.84 1.79 -10.43
C TRP A 323 -1.18 2.44 -11.66
N VAL A 324 -1.02 3.76 -11.67
CA VAL A 324 -0.27 4.46 -12.74
C VAL A 324 1.12 3.89 -12.89
N MET A 325 1.84 3.67 -11.77
CA MET A 325 3.18 3.08 -11.81
C MET A 325 3.19 1.64 -12.34
N ALA A 326 2.19 0.82 -12.00
CA ALA A 326 2.09 -0.54 -12.52
C ALA A 326 1.87 -0.54 -14.04
N LEU A 327 1.04 0.36 -14.56
CA LEU A 327 0.85 0.54 -16.00
C LEU A 327 2.15 0.98 -16.69
N CYS A 328 2.93 1.87 -16.08
CA CYS A 328 4.25 2.26 -16.59
C CYS A 328 5.21 1.07 -16.64
N ALA A 329 5.26 0.26 -15.57
CA ALA A 329 6.11 -0.93 -15.49
C ALA A 329 5.78 -1.96 -16.57
N LEU A 330 4.51 -2.04 -16.99
CA LEU A 330 4.02 -2.90 -18.09
C LEU A 330 4.14 -2.27 -19.49
N GLY A 331 4.74 -1.09 -19.61
CA GLY A 331 4.86 -0.37 -20.90
C GLY A 331 3.54 0.23 -21.42
N LYS A 332 2.48 0.22 -20.62
CA LYS A 332 1.14 0.74 -20.97
C LYS A 332 1.04 2.27 -20.76
N ARG A 333 1.96 3.03 -21.35
CA ARG A 333 2.13 4.47 -21.11
C ARG A 333 0.86 5.29 -21.38
N LYS A 334 0.08 4.95 -22.42
CA LYS A 334 -1.16 5.67 -22.73
C LYS A 334 -2.21 5.50 -21.63
N SER A 335 -2.40 4.27 -21.16
CA SER A 335 -3.29 3.99 -20.02
C SER A 335 -2.80 4.70 -18.75
N ALA A 336 -1.49 4.68 -18.48
CA ALA A 336 -0.88 5.37 -17.33
C ALA A 336 -1.18 6.89 -17.34
N MET A 337 -1.02 7.55 -18.49
CA MET A 337 -1.35 8.97 -18.66
C MET A 337 -2.84 9.26 -18.41
N THR A 338 -3.73 8.40 -18.93
CA THR A 338 -5.18 8.54 -18.71
C THR A 338 -5.51 8.41 -17.21
N GLU A 339 -4.96 7.41 -16.54
CA GLU A 339 -5.19 7.20 -15.11
C GLU A 339 -4.59 8.33 -14.25
N LEU A 340 -3.44 8.88 -14.62
CA LEU A 340 -2.85 10.03 -13.93
C LEU A 340 -3.76 11.27 -14.01
N GLN A 341 -4.40 11.52 -15.16
CA GLN A 341 -5.36 12.62 -15.31
C GLN A 341 -6.64 12.41 -14.49
N ARG A 342 -7.14 11.18 -14.43
CA ARG A 342 -8.25 10.82 -13.56
C ARG A 342 -7.88 10.98 -12.08
N LEU A 343 -6.64 10.65 -11.71
CA LEU A 343 -6.12 10.86 -10.37
C LEU A 343 -5.99 12.35 -10.04
N ALA A 344 -5.52 13.18 -10.97
CA ALA A 344 -5.54 14.65 -10.81
C ALA A 344 -6.96 15.19 -10.56
N SER A 345 -7.95 14.63 -11.28
CA SER A 345 -9.36 15.01 -11.09
C SER A 345 -9.88 14.59 -9.70
N ALA A 346 -9.51 13.43 -9.19
CA ALA A 346 -9.84 13.01 -7.84
C ALA A 346 -9.24 13.95 -6.77
N ASN A 347 -7.96 14.31 -6.91
CA ASN A 347 -7.27 15.19 -5.98
C ASN A 347 -7.80 16.64 -6.01
N ALA A 348 -8.39 17.08 -7.14
CA ALA A 348 -8.97 18.41 -7.30
C ALA A 348 -10.34 18.56 -6.62
N VAL A 349 -11.02 17.46 -6.24
CA VAL A 349 -12.31 17.53 -5.56
C VAL A 349 -12.19 18.32 -4.25
N GLY A 350 -13.16 19.21 -3.99
CA GLY A 350 -13.13 20.07 -2.80
C GLY A 350 -12.03 21.14 -2.86
N ASN A 351 -11.78 21.71 -4.04
CA ASN A 351 -10.74 22.72 -4.27
C ASN A 351 -9.33 22.23 -3.87
N TRP A 352 -8.88 21.16 -4.50
CA TRP A 352 -7.63 20.47 -4.19
C TRP A 352 -7.59 19.90 -2.77
N GLY A 353 -8.73 19.29 -2.40
CA GLY A 353 -8.90 18.75 -1.05
C GLY A 353 -8.08 17.50 -0.75
N PHE A 354 -7.51 16.83 -1.74
CA PHE A 354 -6.79 15.56 -1.57
C PHE A 354 -7.52 14.65 -0.59
N VAL A 355 -8.77 14.33 -0.98
CA VAL A 355 -9.73 13.61 -0.13
C VAL A 355 -9.26 12.17 0.10
N GLU A 356 -9.45 11.67 1.31
CA GLU A 356 -8.98 10.36 1.74
C GLU A 356 -9.52 9.23 0.85
N TRP A 357 -10.83 9.17 0.68
CA TRP A 357 -11.47 8.16 -0.15
C TRP A 357 -12.80 8.64 -0.74
N PHE A 358 -13.27 7.96 -1.76
CA PHE A 358 -14.56 8.20 -2.40
C PHE A 358 -15.40 6.93 -2.36
N HIS A 359 -16.72 7.08 -2.33
CA HIS A 359 -17.62 5.95 -2.48
C HIS A 359 -17.43 5.30 -3.86
N GLY A 360 -17.19 3.99 -3.90
CA GLY A 360 -16.71 3.27 -5.08
C GLY A 360 -17.65 3.31 -6.30
N ARG A 361 -18.95 3.57 -6.09
CA ARG A 361 -19.92 3.69 -7.19
C ARG A 361 -20.35 5.12 -7.49
N THR A 362 -20.57 5.91 -6.44
CA THR A 362 -21.13 7.27 -6.62
C THR A 362 -20.07 8.34 -6.82
N GLY A 363 -18.83 8.09 -6.43
CA GLY A 363 -17.76 9.08 -6.45
C GLY A 363 -17.91 10.16 -5.37
N GLU A 364 -18.81 9.98 -4.40
CA GLU A 364 -18.98 10.91 -3.29
C GLU A 364 -17.73 10.93 -2.41
N ALA A 365 -17.19 12.12 -2.16
CA ALA A 365 -16.00 12.34 -1.33
C ALA A 365 -16.28 12.06 0.14
N ARG A 366 -15.37 11.32 0.79
CA ARG A 366 -15.50 10.87 2.18
C ARG A 366 -14.15 10.91 2.90
N GLY A 367 -14.20 10.80 4.21
CA GLY A 367 -13.01 10.75 5.07
C GLY A 367 -12.38 12.11 5.31
N MET A 368 -11.07 12.13 5.54
CA MET A 368 -10.31 13.35 5.82
C MET A 368 -9.90 14.05 4.52
N THR A 369 -9.63 15.33 4.60
CA THR A 369 -9.02 16.12 3.52
C THR A 369 -7.53 16.37 3.83
N GLY A 370 -6.79 16.80 2.82
CA GLY A 370 -5.37 17.12 2.98
C GLY A 370 -4.48 15.90 3.21
N GLN A 371 -4.81 14.77 2.57
CA GLN A 371 -4.07 13.51 2.71
C GLN A 371 -2.69 13.59 2.06
N SER A 372 -1.64 13.50 2.88
CA SER A 372 -0.25 13.60 2.43
C SER A 372 0.14 12.50 1.45
N TRP A 373 -0.28 11.26 1.69
CA TRP A 373 0.04 10.16 0.78
C TRP A 373 -0.63 10.30 -0.61
N ASN A 374 -1.81 10.94 -0.71
CA ASN A 374 -2.41 11.21 -2.02
C ASN A 374 -1.55 12.21 -2.82
N ALA A 375 -1.05 13.25 -2.16
CA ALA A 375 -0.17 14.24 -2.77
C ALA A 375 1.18 13.61 -3.17
N ALA A 376 1.81 12.87 -2.25
CA ALA A 376 3.07 12.21 -2.49
C ALA A 376 2.98 11.18 -3.62
N MET A 377 1.93 10.36 -3.62
CA MET A 377 1.72 9.36 -4.67
C MET A 377 1.40 9.96 -6.03
N PHE A 378 0.79 11.16 -6.09
CA PHE A 378 0.63 11.87 -7.35
C PHE A 378 1.98 12.30 -7.94
N LEU A 379 2.88 12.86 -7.11
CA LEU A 379 4.25 13.23 -7.52
C LEU A 379 5.03 12.00 -8.00
N LEU A 380 4.95 10.89 -7.24
CA LEU A 380 5.65 9.66 -7.57
C LEU A 380 5.12 9.00 -8.85
N ALA A 381 3.79 8.99 -9.04
CA ALA A 381 3.14 8.47 -10.24
C ALA A 381 3.51 9.28 -11.50
N HIS A 382 3.58 10.62 -11.38
CA HIS A 382 4.04 11.48 -12.48
C HIS A 382 5.51 11.20 -12.82
N TYR A 383 6.38 11.12 -11.82
CA TYR A 383 7.81 10.78 -11.99
C TYR A 383 8.00 9.42 -12.68
N ALA A 384 7.16 8.44 -12.34
CA ALA A 384 7.22 7.08 -12.90
C ALA A 384 6.86 7.00 -14.40
N LEU A 385 6.29 8.05 -14.99
CA LEU A 385 6.08 8.10 -16.45
C LEU A 385 7.41 8.07 -17.22
N GLU A 386 8.49 8.52 -16.62
CA GLU A 386 9.80 8.65 -17.28
C GLU A 386 10.92 7.88 -16.58
N HIS A 387 10.67 7.48 -15.32
CA HIS A 387 11.68 6.85 -14.47
C HIS A 387 11.14 5.58 -13.81
N ARG A 388 11.97 4.57 -13.66
CA ARG A 388 11.63 3.38 -12.89
C ARG A 388 11.81 3.65 -11.39
N VAL A 389 10.77 3.34 -10.59
CA VAL A 389 10.79 3.52 -9.12
C VAL A 389 11.05 2.20 -8.40
N PHE A 390 10.34 1.14 -8.75
CA PHE A 390 10.42 -0.21 -8.15
C PHE A 390 11.15 -1.21 -9.05
#